data_de5f9ac03be30d05b144c98aeb235e6f
#
_entry.id   de5f9ac03be30d05b144c98aeb235e6f
#
_cell.length_a   1.000
_cell.length_b   1.000
_cell.length_c   1.000
_cell.angle_alpha   90.00
_cell.angle_beta   90.00
_cell.angle_gamma   90.00
#
_symmetry.space_group_name_H-M   'P 1'
#
loop_
_entity.id
_entity.type
_entity.pdbx_description
1 polymer ?
#
loop_
_entity_poly.entity_id
_entity_poly.type
_entity_poly.pdbx_seq_one_letter_code
_entity_poly.pdbx_strand_id
1 'polypeptide(L)'
;MKNAKEWIKKLNLEPHPEGGFYRQTDLSSTNYERNGKKFPLYTNIYFLLTKESPSHFHQLSSDELWFYHGGNPLTVHSLNEDGGYEATILGLEDGQHLHHTVVAGTIFGSTVDHGFALVSCTVV
;
A
#
# COMPACT_ATOMS: atom_id res chain seq x y z
N MET A 1 13.38 -4.60 -17.86
CA MET A 1 12.62 -4.54 -16.59
C MET A 1 11.55 -5.61 -16.59
N LYS A 2 11.29 -6.22 -15.44
CA LYS A 2 10.21 -7.21 -15.32
C LYS A 2 8.85 -6.56 -15.50
N ASN A 3 7.92 -7.28 -16.12
CA ASN A 3 6.53 -6.85 -16.18
C ASN A 3 5.77 -7.31 -14.91
N ALA A 4 4.50 -6.97 -14.82
CA ALA A 4 3.69 -7.31 -13.64
C ALA A 4 3.65 -8.81 -13.38
N LYS A 5 3.42 -9.62 -14.42
CA LYS A 5 3.34 -11.09 -14.28
C LYS A 5 4.65 -11.68 -13.76
N GLU A 6 5.78 -11.15 -14.23
CA GLU A 6 7.10 -11.63 -13.80
C GLU A 6 7.36 -11.28 -12.33
N TRP A 7 6.94 -10.09 -11.88
CA TRP A 7 7.06 -9.71 -10.48
C TRP A 7 6.14 -10.54 -9.58
N ILE A 8 4.90 -10.77 -10.01
CA ILE A 8 3.94 -11.61 -9.26
C ILE A 8 4.52 -13.00 -9.07
N LYS A 9 5.12 -13.56 -10.12
CA LYS A 9 5.75 -14.88 -10.04
C LYS A 9 6.99 -14.87 -9.16
N LYS A 10 7.89 -13.90 -9.37
CA LYS A 10 9.15 -13.82 -8.62
C LYS A 10 8.91 -13.67 -7.13
N LEU A 11 7.98 -12.82 -6.73
CA LEU A 11 7.69 -12.54 -5.34
C LEU A 11 6.59 -13.44 -4.77
N ASN A 12 6.03 -14.32 -5.59
CA ASN A 12 4.95 -15.24 -5.20
C ASN A 12 3.76 -14.48 -4.60
N LEU A 13 3.32 -13.45 -5.32
CA LEU A 13 2.18 -12.63 -4.88
C LEU A 13 0.87 -13.33 -5.17
N GLU A 14 -0.13 -13.04 -4.35
CA GLU A 14 -1.49 -13.55 -4.52
C GLU A 14 -2.49 -12.40 -4.45
N PRO A 15 -3.73 -12.58 -4.95
CA PRO A 15 -4.72 -11.51 -4.91
C PRO A 15 -5.01 -11.05 -3.49
N HIS A 16 -5.08 -9.72 -3.32
CA HIS A 16 -5.40 -9.07 -2.05
C HIS A 16 -6.91 -8.85 -1.95
N PRO A 17 -7.52 -9.01 -0.76
CA PRO A 17 -8.96 -8.77 -0.59
C PRO A 17 -9.44 -7.39 -1.03
N GLU A 18 -8.60 -6.36 -0.87
CA GLU A 18 -8.95 -4.98 -1.24
C GLU A 18 -8.54 -4.63 -2.66
N GLY A 19 -8.01 -5.58 -3.43
CA GLY A 19 -7.50 -5.37 -4.78
C GLY A 19 -5.97 -5.37 -4.81
N GLY A 20 -5.41 -5.57 -6.00
CA GLY A 20 -3.98 -5.74 -6.17
C GLY A 20 -3.50 -7.14 -5.77
N PHE A 21 -2.18 -7.29 -5.72
CA PHE A 21 -1.51 -8.56 -5.42
C PHE A 21 -0.49 -8.34 -4.32
N TYR A 22 -0.39 -9.25 -3.36
CA TYR A 22 0.45 -9.05 -2.20
C TYR A 22 1.08 -10.33 -1.69
N ARG A 23 2.12 -10.14 -0.87
CA ARG A 23 2.69 -11.19 -0.04
C ARG A 23 3.19 -10.54 1.25
N GLN A 24 2.82 -11.12 2.39
CA GLN A 24 3.38 -10.68 3.66
C GLN A 24 4.84 -11.10 3.76
N THR A 25 5.73 -10.13 3.97
CA THR A 25 7.16 -10.38 4.13
C THR A 25 7.55 -10.48 5.59
N ASP A 26 6.88 -9.70 6.44
CA ASP A 26 7.25 -9.58 7.85
C ASP A 26 6.00 -9.54 8.73
N LEU A 27 6.13 -10.21 9.85
CA LEU A 27 5.16 -10.16 10.95
C LEU A 27 5.96 -10.07 12.23
N SER A 28 5.84 -8.96 12.97
CA SER A 28 6.57 -8.78 14.22
C SER A 28 6.20 -9.87 15.21
N SER A 29 7.22 -10.45 15.85
CA SER A 29 7.01 -11.42 16.94
C SER A 29 6.67 -10.72 18.26
N THR A 30 6.89 -9.40 18.32
CA THR A 30 6.56 -8.59 19.50
C THR A 30 5.19 -7.99 19.30
N ASN A 31 4.34 -8.04 20.32
CA ASN A 31 3.00 -7.53 20.29
C ASN A 31 2.82 -6.39 21.27
N TYR A 32 1.79 -5.58 21.03
CA TYR A 32 1.32 -4.60 22.01
C TYR A 32 -0.18 -4.80 22.20
N GLU A 33 -0.70 -4.27 23.31
CA GLU A 33 -2.13 -4.33 23.60
C GLU A 33 -2.76 -2.96 23.41
N ARG A 34 -3.95 -2.98 22.83
CA ARG A 34 -4.80 -1.79 22.71
C ARG A 34 -6.25 -2.25 22.87
N ASN A 35 -6.95 -1.65 23.84
CA ASN A 35 -8.35 -1.98 24.14
C ASN A 35 -8.55 -3.49 24.38
N GLY A 36 -7.62 -4.14 25.10
CA GLY A 36 -7.70 -5.56 25.42
C GLY A 36 -7.35 -6.50 24.29
N LYS A 37 -6.95 -5.98 23.13
CA LYS A 37 -6.55 -6.80 21.98
C LYS A 37 -5.05 -6.71 21.76
N LYS A 38 -4.46 -7.84 21.35
CA LYS A 38 -3.05 -7.90 20.98
C LYS A 38 -2.87 -7.65 19.49
N PHE A 39 -1.91 -6.82 19.15
CA PHE A 39 -1.54 -6.51 17.78
C PHE A 39 -0.04 -6.67 17.63
N PRO A 40 0.46 -7.16 16.47
CA PRO A 40 1.89 -7.14 16.21
C PRO A 40 2.37 -5.69 16.15
N LEU A 41 3.61 -5.43 16.54
CA LEU A 41 4.19 -4.10 16.44
C LEU A 41 4.16 -3.59 15.02
N TYR A 42 4.38 -4.48 14.05
CA TYR A 42 4.32 -4.13 12.63
C TYR A 42 4.06 -5.37 11.78
N THR A 43 3.52 -5.13 10.60
CA THR A 43 3.50 -6.09 9.50
C THR A 43 4.03 -5.39 8.27
N ASN A 44 4.57 -6.13 7.33
CA ASN A 44 5.00 -5.57 6.05
C ASN A 44 4.59 -6.49 4.91
N ILE A 45 4.18 -5.90 3.79
CA ILE A 45 3.85 -6.64 2.59
C ILE A 45 4.58 -6.05 1.39
N TYR A 46 4.90 -6.88 0.40
CA TYR A 46 5.05 -6.42 -0.98
C TYR A 46 3.65 -6.27 -1.54
N PHE A 47 3.44 -5.23 -2.31
CA PHE A 47 2.13 -4.93 -2.87
C PHE A 47 2.30 -4.45 -4.31
N LEU A 48 1.57 -5.06 -5.23
CA LEU A 48 1.64 -4.72 -6.65
C LEU A 48 0.23 -4.40 -7.13
N LEU A 49 0.09 -3.21 -7.69
CA LEU A 49 -1.17 -2.76 -8.28
C LEU A 49 -1.02 -2.66 -9.79
N THR A 50 -2.10 -2.91 -10.49
CA THR A 50 -2.19 -2.68 -11.93
C THR A 50 -3.35 -1.74 -12.21
N LYS A 51 -3.43 -1.24 -13.45
CA LYS A 51 -4.57 -0.43 -13.87
C LYS A 51 -5.89 -1.17 -13.66
N GLU A 52 -5.90 -2.48 -13.93
CA GLU A 52 -7.10 -3.32 -13.84
C GLU A 52 -7.39 -3.80 -12.42
N SER A 53 -6.41 -3.73 -11.52
CA SER A 53 -6.56 -4.19 -10.14
C SER A 53 -6.04 -3.13 -9.16
N PRO A 54 -6.83 -2.07 -8.93
CA PRO A 54 -6.50 -1.05 -7.94
C PRO A 54 -6.79 -1.55 -6.53
N SER A 55 -6.30 -0.83 -5.53
CA SER A 55 -6.67 -1.05 -4.14
C SER A 55 -7.89 -0.19 -3.82
N HIS A 56 -8.99 -0.83 -3.46
CA HIS A 56 -10.26 -0.15 -3.18
C HIS A 56 -10.18 0.64 -1.87
N PHE A 57 -11.07 1.62 -1.73
CA PHE A 57 -11.11 2.44 -0.52
C PHE A 57 -11.40 1.58 0.71
N HIS A 58 -10.62 1.81 1.74
CA HIS A 58 -10.77 1.15 3.04
C HIS A 58 -10.15 2.03 4.13
N GLN A 59 -10.28 1.61 5.39
CA GLN A 59 -9.82 2.38 6.54
C GLN A 59 -9.09 1.44 7.49
N LEU A 60 -7.93 1.89 7.97
CA LEU A 60 -7.15 1.14 8.96
C LEU A 60 -7.12 1.91 10.28
N SER A 61 -7.05 1.18 11.38
CA SER A 61 -6.89 1.77 12.71
C SER A 61 -5.43 2.02 13.08
N SER A 62 -4.52 1.79 12.15
CA SER A 62 -3.06 1.97 12.30
C SER A 62 -2.52 2.79 11.16
N ASP A 63 -1.33 3.37 11.36
CA ASP A 63 -0.62 4.04 10.26
C ASP A 63 -0.14 2.99 9.26
N GLU A 64 -0.18 3.36 7.98
CA GLU A 64 0.40 2.54 6.91
C GLU A 64 1.44 3.35 6.16
N LEU A 65 2.67 2.84 6.12
CA LEU A 65 3.79 3.47 5.45
C LEU A 65 3.99 2.82 4.09
N TRP A 66 3.99 3.63 3.04
CA TRP A 66 4.14 3.18 1.65
C TRP A 66 5.52 3.55 1.13
N PHE A 67 6.21 2.58 0.53
CA PHE A 67 7.54 2.76 -0.06
C PHE A 67 7.53 2.32 -1.50
N TYR A 68 7.86 3.24 -2.41
CA TYR A 68 7.86 2.97 -3.85
C TYR A 68 9.11 2.21 -4.26
N HIS A 69 8.93 1.12 -5.01
CA HIS A 69 10.05 0.31 -5.51
C HIS A 69 10.26 0.42 -7.02
N GLY A 70 9.20 0.56 -7.79
CA GLY A 70 9.37 0.64 -9.23
C GLY A 70 8.08 0.43 -10.01
N GLY A 71 8.21 0.46 -11.32
CA GLY A 71 7.10 0.37 -12.25
C GLY A 71 6.61 1.76 -12.65
N ASN A 72 5.31 1.88 -12.83
CA ASN A 72 4.66 3.15 -13.16
C ASN A 72 4.29 3.88 -11.87
N PRO A 73 3.99 5.19 -11.93
CA PRO A 73 3.52 5.92 -10.76
C PRO A 73 2.22 5.36 -10.19
N LEU A 74 2.10 5.44 -8.87
CA LEU A 74 0.92 5.00 -8.14
C LEU A 74 0.37 6.19 -7.38
N THR A 75 -0.95 6.39 -7.44
CA THR A 75 -1.62 7.47 -6.71
C THR A 75 -2.33 6.90 -5.49
N VAL A 76 -2.01 7.45 -4.31
CA VAL A 76 -2.76 7.19 -3.08
C VAL A 76 -3.81 8.29 -2.95
N HIS A 77 -5.08 7.89 -2.91
CA HIS A 77 -6.23 8.78 -2.76
C HIS A 77 -6.69 8.74 -1.31
N SER A 78 -6.76 9.88 -0.66
CA SER A 78 -7.14 9.97 0.76
C SER A 78 -8.33 10.88 0.93
N LEU A 79 -9.26 10.47 1.81
CA LEU A 79 -10.42 11.26 2.19
C LEU A 79 -10.27 11.65 3.66
N ASN A 80 -10.32 12.94 3.93
CA ASN A 80 -10.24 13.48 5.28
C ASN A 80 -11.61 13.45 5.96
N GLU A 81 -11.61 13.56 7.30
CA GLU A 81 -12.85 13.57 8.08
C GLU A 81 -13.79 14.70 7.69
N ASP A 82 -13.24 15.84 7.25
CA ASP A 82 -14.02 17.00 6.82
C ASP A 82 -14.52 16.89 5.37
N GLY A 83 -14.31 15.74 4.72
CA GLY A 83 -14.71 15.51 3.33
C GLY A 83 -13.69 15.98 2.31
N GLY A 84 -12.52 16.47 2.74
CA GLY A 84 -11.45 16.87 1.85
C GLY A 84 -10.80 15.68 1.16
N TYR A 85 -10.37 15.88 -0.09
CA TYR A 85 -9.71 14.85 -0.89
C TYR A 85 -8.26 15.27 -1.15
N GLU A 86 -7.35 14.32 -0.99
CA GLU A 86 -5.93 14.51 -1.28
C GLU A 86 -5.42 13.36 -2.14
N ALA A 87 -4.57 13.68 -3.12
CA ALA A 87 -3.90 12.67 -3.94
C ALA A 87 -2.40 12.83 -3.78
N THR A 88 -1.72 11.72 -3.48
CA THR A 88 -0.27 11.68 -3.37
C THR A 88 0.26 10.68 -4.39
N ILE A 89 1.16 11.13 -5.25
CA ILE A 89 1.72 10.28 -6.31
C ILE A 89 3.06 9.74 -5.86
N LEU A 90 3.20 8.42 -5.89
CA LEU A 90 4.47 7.73 -5.64
C LEU A 90 5.15 7.43 -6.97
N GLY A 91 6.42 7.73 -7.09
CA GLY A 91 7.19 7.52 -8.30
C GLY A 91 8.56 8.17 -8.20
N LEU A 92 9.27 8.20 -9.32
CA LEU A 92 10.66 8.70 -9.38
C LEU A 92 10.79 10.09 -10.00
N GLU A 93 9.70 10.64 -10.56
CA GLU A 93 9.76 11.91 -11.26
C GLU A 93 9.60 13.09 -10.29
N ASP A 94 9.93 14.29 -10.76
CA ASP A 94 9.75 15.51 -9.97
C ASP A 94 8.27 15.65 -9.57
N GLY A 95 8.03 16.06 -8.33
CA GLY A 95 6.69 16.17 -7.79
C GLY A 95 6.08 14.84 -7.32
N GLN A 96 6.80 13.74 -7.52
CA GLN A 96 6.39 12.43 -7.02
C GLN A 96 7.21 12.08 -5.78
N HIS A 97 6.73 11.13 -4.99
CA HIS A 97 7.34 10.79 -3.71
C HIS A 97 7.78 9.33 -3.68
N LEU A 98 8.90 9.06 -3.00
CA LEU A 98 9.36 7.68 -2.78
C LEU A 98 8.66 7.03 -1.60
N HIS A 99 8.06 7.85 -0.74
CA HIS A 99 7.44 7.41 0.51
C HIS A 99 6.20 8.25 0.79
N HIS A 100 5.20 7.62 1.43
CA HIS A 100 4.02 8.32 1.92
C HIS A 100 3.47 7.57 3.12
N THR A 101 3.03 8.31 4.14
CA THR A 101 2.39 7.73 5.32
C THR A 101 0.90 8.07 5.29
N VAL A 102 0.08 7.01 5.34
CA VAL A 102 -1.36 7.15 5.53
C VAL A 102 -1.62 6.99 7.02
N VAL A 103 -2.03 8.08 7.67
CA VAL A 103 -2.25 8.04 9.13
C VAL A 103 -3.51 7.25 9.48
N ALA A 104 -3.51 6.67 10.68
CA ALA A 104 -4.63 5.89 11.18
C ALA A 104 -5.95 6.67 11.05
N GLY A 105 -7.01 5.99 10.66
CA GLY A 105 -8.34 6.58 10.54
C GLY A 105 -8.63 7.21 9.18
N THR A 106 -7.64 7.33 8.30
CA THR A 106 -7.83 7.86 6.95
C THR A 106 -8.53 6.83 6.07
N ILE A 107 -9.52 7.26 5.31
CA ILE A 107 -10.14 6.43 4.27
C ILE A 107 -9.30 6.63 3.01
N PHE A 108 -8.76 5.55 2.45
CA PHE A 108 -7.85 5.67 1.32
C PHE A 108 -7.95 4.49 0.37
N GLY A 109 -7.56 4.74 -0.87
CA GLY A 109 -7.41 3.73 -1.92
C GLY A 109 -6.28 4.13 -2.83
N SER A 110 -5.92 3.27 -3.77
CA SER A 110 -4.75 3.51 -4.63
C SER A 110 -5.01 3.03 -6.05
N THR A 111 -4.52 3.80 -7.01
CA THR A 111 -4.69 3.49 -8.43
C THR A 111 -3.37 3.61 -9.19
N VAL A 112 -3.30 2.89 -10.29
CA VAL A 112 -2.20 2.99 -11.27
C VAL A 112 -2.84 3.25 -12.62
N ASP A 113 -2.44 4.34 -13.28
CA ASP A 113 -3.05 4.74 -14.55
C ASP A 113 -2.61 3.85 -15.71
N HIS A 114 -1.38 3.37 -15.67
CA HIS A 114 -0.79 2.54 -16.73
C HIS A 114 0.10 1.46 -16.13
N GLY A 115 0.04 0.27 -16.70
CA GLY A 115 0.94 -0.82 -16.32
C GLY A 115 0.78 -1.26 -14.89
N PHE A 116 1.85 -1.20 -14.12
CA PHE A 116 1.87 -1.65 -12.73
C PHE A 116 2.78 -0.77 -11.86
N ALA A 117 2.56 -0.82 -10.57
CA ALA A 117 3.48 -0.25 -9.59
C ALA A 117 3.75 -1.29 -8.50
N LEU A 118 5.01 -1.35 -8.07
CA LEU A 118 5.44 -2.23 -6.98
C LEU A 118 5.86 -1.37 -5.80
N VAL A 119 5.28 -1.66 -4.66
CA VAL A 119 5.53 -0.93 -3.41
C VAL A 119 5.70 -1.92 -2.26
N SER A 120 6.17 -1.41 -1.12
CA SER A 120 6.04 -2.08 0.17
C SER A 120 5.12 -1.26 1.05
N CYS A 121 4.33 -1.93 1.87
CA CYS A 121 3.45 -1.28 2.83
C CYS A 121 3.69 -1.86 4.21
N THR A 122 4.04 -0.98 5.16
CA THR A 122 4.26 -1.37 6.56
C THR A 122 3.11 -0.81 7.40
N VAL A 123 2.42 -1.68 8.12
CA VAL A 123 1.37 -1.30 9.08
C VAL A 123 1.96 -1.38 10.48
N VAL A 124 1.79 -0.31 11.25
CA VAL A 124 2.39 -0.18 12.58
C VAL A 124 1.33 -0.15 13.66
#